data_2a20b8e9cf97d5cb3d3d8240db9a4a57
#
_entry.id   2a20b8e9cf97d5cb3d3d8240db9a4a57
#
_cell.length_a   1.000
_cell.length_b   1.000
_cell.length_c   1.000
_cell.angle_alpha   90.00
_cell.angle_beta   90.00
_cell.angle_gamma   90.00
#
_symmetry.space_group_name_H-M   'P 1'
#
loop_
_entity.id
_entity.type
_entity.pdbx_description
1 polymer ?
#
loop_
_entity_poly.entity_id
_entity_poly.type
_entity_poly.pdbx_seq_one_letter_code
_entity_poly.pdbx_strand_id
1 'polypeptide(L)'
;MSDFVPAPSSADIGVYGLGVMGANLARNLARHGHSVAVFNRTRARTERLMERYSTEGDFVPATRLADFAASLRRPRVAIIMVQAGAATEAVIGQLRELFESGDIIVDAGNTFYKDTQRREAELRRDGIHFAGVGVSGGEEGALLGPSIMPGGTRESYDRLGPMLESISAHVDGAPCCTHVGPDGAGHFVKMVHNGIEYADMQLIAEAYDLLRRVAGLDVPAIAEVFRSWKDSELDSYLIDVTAEVLDRTDPATDEPFVDVIVDAAGQKGTGVWATQTALELGTAVPAIAEATFARAVSSSAAARTAVREADLDAGARTIAFDSDEDTAAFVEAVKQALYGSKIAAYAQGFDEIATASAEGGWNVDLGAMARIWRDGCIIRARFLDDITRVYEEDGNLANLLTAPVFARALEAALPAWREVVATSALAGVAAPAFASSLAYVDQLRAPRLPAALVQGQRDFFGSHTYHRVDDPAGVYHVLWARDGRPEEKWD
;
A
#
# COMPACT_ATOMS: atom_id res chain seq x y z
N MET A 1 0.70 43.83 -4.23
CA MET A 1 0.67 42.73 -5.22
C MET A 1 -0.74 42.72 -5.80
N SER A 2 -0.88 42.71 -7.13
CA SER A 2 -2.18 42.59 -7.80
C SER A 2 -2.79 41.21 -7.49
N ASP A 3 -4.12 41.16 -7.40
CA ASP A 3 -4.83 39.89 -7.30
C ASP A 3 -4.72 39.13 -8.62
N PHE A 4 -4.48 37.81 -8.53
CA PHE A 4 -4.55 36.95 -9.69
C PHE A 4 -6.04 36.71 -10.03
N VAL A 5 -6.51 37.36 -11.08
CA VAL A 5 -7.85 37.17 -11.61
C VAL A 5 -7.74 36.61 -13.02
N PRO A 6 -7.87 35.27 -13.15
CA PRO A 6 -7.70 34.60 -14.44
C PRO A 6 -8.87 34.88 -15.40
N ALA A 7 -8.61 34.72 -16.68
CA ALA A 7 -9.66 34.74 -17.68
C ALA A 7 -10.61 33.52 -17.50
N PRO A 8 -11.92 33.67 -17.71
CA PRO A 8 -12.85 32.54 -17.68
C PRO A 8 -12.50 31.47 -18.73
N SER A 9 -12.68 30.19 -18.36
CA SER A 9 -12.46 29.03 -19.24
C SER A 9 -11.06 28.99 -19.89
N SER A 10 -10.03 29.43 -19.17
CA SER A 10 -8.65 29.51 -19.67
C SER A 10 -7.82 28.25 -19.31
N ALA A 11 -8.25 27.42 -18.35
CA ALA A 11 -7.52 26.26 -17.88
C ALA A 11 -8.22 24.94 -18.21
N ASP A 12 -7.44 23.91 -18.56
CA ASP A 12 -7.93 22.56 -18.85
C ASP A 12 -8.32 21.81 -17.59
N ILE A 13 -7.53 22.01 -16.52
CA ILE A 13 -7.66 21.32 -15.24
C ILE A 13 -7.22 22.24 -14.11
N GLY A 14 -7.75 22.03 -12.90
CA GLY A 14 -7.37 22.79 -11.72
C GLY A 14 -6.75 21.94 -10.64
N VAL A 15 -5.82 22.51 -9.87
CA VAL A 15 -5.26 21.90 -8.66
C VAL A 15 -5.52 22.81 -7.46
N TYR A 16 -6.36 22.30 -6.54
CA TYR A 16 -6.63 22.93 -5.24
C TYR A 16 -5.78 22.24 -4.17
N GLY A 17 -4.87 23.01 -3.56
CA GLY A 17 -3.98 22.52 -2.51
C GLY A 17 -2.56 22.33 -3.01
N LEU A 18 -1.73 23.38 -2.77
CA LEU A 18 -0.36 23.48 -3.24
C LEU A 18 0.64 23.17 -2.10
N GLY A 19 0.44 22.01 -1.44
CA GLY A 19 1.45 21.35 -0.65
C GLY A 19 2.50 20.72 -1.56
N VAL A 20 3.44 19.92 -1.02
CA VAL A 20 4.50 19.28 -1.82
C VAL A 20 3.91 18.50 -2.99
N MET A 21 3.00 17.57 -2.71
CA MET A 21 2.39 16.70 -3.73
C MET A 21 1.57 17.49 -4.75
N GLY A 22 0.69 18.41 -4.28
CA GLY A 22 -0.19 19.17 -5.18
C GLY A 22 0.58 20.18 -6.04
N ALA A 23 1.62 20.81 -5.53
CA ALA A 23 2.48 21.67 -6.32
C ALA A 23 3.22 20.88 -7.41
N ASN A 24 3.76 19.71 -7.08
CA ASN A 24 4.47 18.86 -8.03
C ASN A 24 3.52 18.27 -9.09
N LEU A 25 2.31 17.87 -8.70
CA LEU A 25 1.30 17.39 -9.65
C LEU A 25 0.86 18.50 -10.63
N ALA A 26 0.66 19.73 -10.13
CA ALA A 26 0.34 20.91 -10.98
C ALA A 26 1.49 21.21 -11.97
N ARG A 27 2.74 21.12 -11.52
CA ARG A 27 3.93 21.29 -12.36
C ARG A 27 4.03 20.19 -13.42
N ASN A 28 3.78 18.95 -13.03
CA ASN A 28 3.79 17.82 -13.95
C ASN A 28 2.75 18.00 -15.07
N LEU A 29 1.50 18.33 -14.71
CA LEU A 29 0.44 18.67 -15.67
C LEU A 29 0.85 19.80 -16.63
N ALA A 30 1.41 20.89 -16.10
CA ALA A 30 1.82 22.04 -16.91
C ALA A 30 2.99 21.69 -17.87
N ARG A 31 3.95 20.88 -17.40
CA ARG A 31 5.07 20.38 -18.22
C ARG A 31 4.62 19.46 -19.37
N HIS A 32 3.48 18.79 -19.20
CA HIS A 32 2.87 17.94 -20.24
C HIS A 32 1.87 18.70 -21.11
N GLY A 33 1.91 20.03 -21.10
CA GLY A 33 1.20 20.89 -22.03
C GLY A 33 -0.26 21.23 -21.65
N HIS A 34 -0.68 20.87 -20.44
CA HIS A 34 -1.99 21.28 -19.94
C HIS A 34 -1.94 22.72 -19.39
N SER A 35 -3.01 23.48 -19.61
CA SER A 35 -3.23 24.75 -18.93
C SER A 35 -3.83 24.48 -17.55
N VAL A 36 -3.09 24.81 -16.47
CA VAL A 36 -3.39 24.38 -15.11
C VAL A 36 -3.80 25.55 -14.21
N ALA A 37 -5.07 25.58 -13.81
CA ALA A 37 -5.52 26.50 -12.76
C ALA A 37 -4.93 26.07 -11.41
N VAL A 38 -4.34 27.01 -10.68
CA VAL A 38 -3.70 26.72 -9.38
C VAL A 38 -4.27 27.62 -8.29
N PHE A 39 -4.70 26.98 -7.20
CA PHE A 39 -5.27 27.67 -6.06
C PHE A 39 -4.86 27.02 -4.74
N ASN A 40 -4.61 27.85 -3.74
CA ASN A 40 -4.43 27.39 -2.37
C ASN A 40 -5.05 28.37 -1.37
N ARG A 41 -5.71 27.87 -0.33
CA ARG A 41 -6.32 28.69 0.73
C ARG A 41 -5.32 29.71 1.31
N THR A 42 -4.06 29.30 1.52
CA THR A 42 -2.98 30.21 1.90
C THR A 42 -2.35 30.78 0.64
N ARG A 43 -2.70 32.00 0.27
CA ARG A 43 -2.28 32.72 -0.94
C ARG A 43 -0.77 32.65 -1.20
N ALA A 44 0.06 32.77 -0.17
CA ALA A 44 1.51 32.70 -0.29
C ALA A 44 2.04 31.41 -0.93
N ARG A 45 1.28 30.31 -0.91
CA ARG A 45 1.68 29.07 -1.60
C ARG A 45 1.49 29.18 -3.12
N THR A 46 0.41 29.80 -3.57
CA THR A 46 0.18 30.08 -4.99
C THR A 46 1.25 31.05 -5.51
N GLU A 47 1.52 32.13 -4.77
CA GLU A 47 2.57 33.10 -5.13
C GLU A 47 3.95 32.43 -5.23
N ARG A 48 4.32 31.58 -4.27
CA ARG A 48 5.59 30.83 -4.28
C ARG A 48 5.69 29.89 -5.46
N LEU A 49 4.61 29.22 -5.84
CA LEU A 49 4.61 28.34 -7.00
C LEU A 49 4.88 29.14 -8.26
N MET A 50 4.18 30.28 -8.43
CA MET A 50 4.36 31.16 -9.58
C MET A 50 5.74 31.81 -9.63
N GLU A 51 6.27 32.24 -8.49
CA GLU A 51 7.60 32.83 -8.40
C GLU A 51 8.71 31.83 -8.84
N ARG A 52 8.55 30.57 -8.44
CA ARG A 52 9.61 29.57 -8.67
C ARG A 52 9.48 28.80 -9.97
N TYR A 53 8.25 28.57 -10.44
CA TYR A 53 7.98 27.56 -11.46
C TYR A 53 7.10 28.05 -12.62
N SER A 54 6.77 29.35 -12.70
CA SER A 54 5.91 29.90 -13.77
C SER A 54 6.43 29.67 -15.20
N THR A 55 7.72 29.38 -15.35
CA THR A 55 8.33 29.11 -16.66
C THR A 55 8.28 27.64 -17.06
N GLU A 56 7.79 26.75 -16.18
CA GLU A 56 7.73 25.30 -16.47
C GLU A 56 6.53 24.91 -17.35
N GLY A 57 5.53 25.77 -17.51
CA GLY A 57 4.37 25.52 -18.34
C GLY A 57 3.29 26.58 -18.17
N ASP A 58 2.07 26.29 -18.62
CA ASP A 58 0.95 27.22 -18.62
C ASP A 58 0.15 27.13 -17.31
N PHE A 59 0.41 28.07 -16.40
CA PHE A 59 -0.29 28.19 -15.13
C PHE A 59 -1.28 29.34 -15.12
N VAL A 60 -2.48 29.08 -14.59
CA VAL A 60 -3.56 30.04 -14.42
C VAL A 60 -3.78 30.26 -12.90
N PRO A 61 -3.01 31.16 -12.25
CA PRO A 61 -3.13 31.37 -10.81
C PRO A 61 -4.42 32.10 -10.45
N ALA A 62 -5.04 31.68 -9.33
CA ALA A 62 -6.20 32.36 -8.75
C ALA A 62 -5.98 32.65 -7.27
N THR A 63 -6.52 33.81 -6.80
CA THR A 63 -6.49 34.20 -5.38
C THR A 63 -7.81 33.96 -4.67
N ARG A 64 -8.89 33.77 -5.42
CA ARG A 64 -10.24 33.48 -4.92
C ARG A 64 -10.72 32.18 -5.53
N LEU A 65 -11.44 31.37 -4.75
CA LEU A 65 -11.96 30.08 -5.22
C LEU A 65 -12.96 30.23 -6.37
N ALA A 66 -13.78 31.28 -6.35
CA ALA A 66 -14.71 31.56 -7.45
C ALA A 66 -13.98 31.85 -8.78
N ASP A 67 -12.87 32.58 -8.74
CA ASP A 67 -12.04 32.87 -9.91
C ASP A 67 -11.33 31.61 -10.41
N PHE A 68 -10.86 30.74 -9.49
CA PHE A 68 -10.34 29.40 -9.81
C PHE A 68 -11.38 28.56 -10.55
N ALA A 69 -12.59 28.45 -10.00
CA ALA A 69 -13.65 27.65 -10.62
C ALA A 69 -14.07 28.23 -11.99
N ALA A 70 -14.14 29.56 -12.11
CA ALA A 70 -14.51 30.25 -13.35
C ALA A 70 -13.44 30.10 -14.44
N SER A 71 -12.17 29.93 -14.09
CA SER A 71 -11.08 29.74 -15.05
C SER A 71 -11.09 28.37 -15.71
N LEU A 72 -11.74 27.36 -15.12
CA LEU A 72 -11.79 26.00 -15.66
C LEU A 72 -12.74 25.89 -16.86
N ARG A 73 -12.30 25.22 -17.92
CA ARG A 73 -13.14 24.86 -19.06
C ARG A 73 -14.19 23.84 -18.66
N ARG A 74 -15.41 24.00 -19.20
CA ARG A 74 -16.51 23.06 -18.94
C ARG A 74 -16.46 21.84 -19.88
N PRO A 75 -16.81 20.66 -19.37
CA PRO A 75 -17.03 20.32 -17.97
C PRO A 75 -15.74 20.51 -17.16
N ARG A 76 -15.87 21.17 -16.00
CA ARG A 76 -14.73 21.52 -15.15
C ARG A 76 -14.10 20.29 -14.51
N VAL A 77 -12.78 20.30 -14.36
CA VAL A 77 -12.05 19.27 -13.63
C VAL A 77 -11.19 19.93 -12.56
N ALA A 78 -11.42 19.60 -11.29
CA ALA A 78 -10.60 20.12 -10.18
C ALA A 78 -10.06 18.98 -9.31
N ILE A 79 -8.73 18.89 -9.25
CA ILE A 79 -8.02 17.99 -8.35
C ILE A 79 -7.87 18.64 -6.98
N ILE A 80 -8.31 17.95 -5.94
CA ILE A 80 -8.11 18.31 -4.54
C ILE A 80 -6.91 17.54 -4.01
N MET A 81 -5.88 18.25 -3.54
CA MET A 81 -4.70 17.68 -2.89
C MET A 81 -4.50 18.32 -1.51
N VAL A 82 -5.39 17.98 -0.59
CA VAL A 82 -5.39 18.46 0.80
C VAL A 82 -5.38 17.28 1.78
N GLN A 83 -5.25 17.57 3.08
CA GLN A 83 -5.33 16.53 4.10
C GLN A 83 -6.70 15.84 4.08
N ALA A 84 -6.71 14.52 4.07
CA ALA A 84 -7.92 13.73 4.12
C ALA A 84 -8.79 14.01 5.37
N GLY A 85 -10.09 13.81 5.27
CA GLY A 85 -11.04 14.07 6.34
C GLY A 85 -11.69 15.47 6.24
N ALA A 86 -11.75 16.20 7.34
CA ALA A 86 -12.47 17.48 7.44
C ALA A 86 -12.01 18.56 6.43
N ALA A 87 -10.72 18.58 6.08
CA ALA A 87 -10.22 19.53 5.09
C ALA A 87 -10.75 19.21 3.69
N THR A 88 -10.79 17.94 3.31
CA THR A 88 -11.37 17.48 2.04
C THR A 88 -12.87 17.78 1.99
N GLU A 89 -13.62 17.49 3.06
CA GLU A 89 -15.05 17.81 3.14
C GLU A 89 -15.33 19.31 2.91
N ALA A 90 -14.54 20.17 3.58
CA ALA A 90 -14.71 21.61 3.45
C ALA A 90 -14.46 22.10 2.00
N VAL A 91 -13.46 21.53 1.32
CA VAL A 91 -13.16 21.90 -0.08
C VAL A 91 -14.24 21.38 -1.02
N ILE A 92 -14.70 20.14 -0.84
CA ILE A 92 -15.81 19.58 -1.63
C ILE A 92 -17.07 20.45 -1.49
N GLY A 93 -17.43 20.82 -0.25
CA GLY A 93 -18.60 21.70 -0.01
C GLY A 93 -18.51 23.03 -0.74
N GLN A 94 -17.31 23.67 -0.71
CA GLN A 94 -17.08 24.92 -1.41
C GLN A 94 -17.11 24.78 -2.94
N LEU A 95 -16.56 23.71 -3.49
CA LEU A 95 -16.60 23.47 -4.95
C LEU A 95 -18.01 23.12 -5.42
N ARG A 96 -18.78 22.36 -4.62
CA ARG A 96 -20.17 22.01 -4.90
C ARG A 96 -21.07 23.23 -5.12
N GLU A 97 -20.80 24.35 -4.43
CA GLU A 97 -21.53 25.62 -4.62
C GLU A 97 -21.19 26.31 -5.94
N LEU A 98 -20.07 25.99 -6.57
CA LEU A 98 -19.53 26.66 -7.77
C LEU A 98 -19.61 25.78 -9.03
N PHE A 99 -19.72 24.45 -8.84
CA PHE A 99 -19.73 23.47 -9.92
C PHE A 99 -21.16 23.14 -10.35
N GLU A 100 -21.27 22.61 -11.55
CA GLU A 100 -22.54 22.29 -12.19
C GLU A 100 -22.57 20.82 -12.62
N SER A 101 -23.74 20.35 -13.03
CA SER A 101 -23.89 19.00 -13.57
C SER A 101 -22.91 18.73 -14.73
N GLY A 102 -22.23 17.61 -14.68
CA GLY A 102 -21.17 17.19 -15.61
C GLY A 102 -19.76 17.62 -15.19
N ASP A 103 -19.59 18.52 -14.22
CA ASP A 103 -18.28 18.87 -13.68
C ASP A 103 -17.71 17.72 -12.82
N ILE A 104 -16.39 17.68 -12.67
CA ILE A 104 -15.66 16.57 -12.01
C ILE A 104 -14.84 17.12 -10.85
N ILE A 105 -15.08 16.61 -9.64
CA ILE A 105 -14.23 16.82 -8.47
C ILE A 105 -13.38 15.58 -8.27
N VAL A 106 -12.07 15.75 -8.18
CA VAL A 106 -11.08 14.67 -8.03
C VAL A 106 -10.43 14.78 -6.66
N ASP A 107 -10.62 13.79 -5.80
CA ASP A 107 -9.87 13.69 -4.54
C ASP A 107 -8.61 12.84 -4.79
N ALA A 108 -7.45 13.48 -4.82
CA ALA A 108 -6.16 12.81 -5.02
C ALA A 108 -5.37 12.65 -3.69
N GLY A 109 -6.03 12.82 -2.56
CA GLY A 109 -5.48 12.53 -1.22
C GLY A 109 -5.47 11.05 -0.87
N ASN A 110 -4.80 10.70 0.22
CA ASN A 110 -4.94 9.35 0.81
C ASN A 110 -6.21 9.31 1.65
N THR A 111 -7.35 9.11 1.00
CA THR A 111 -8.68 9.10 1.63
C THR A 111 -9.17 7.67 1.84
N PHE A 112 -9.87 7.44 2.95
CA PHE A 112 -10.54 6.17 3.19
C PHE A 112 -11.65 5.93 2.15
N TYR A 113 -11.63 4.79 1.48
CA TYR A 113 -12.49 4.52 0.32
C TYR A 113 -14.00 4.62 0.62
N LYS A 114 -14.44 4.29 1.85
CA LYS A 114 -15.86 4.42 2.26
C LYS A 114 -16.31 5.89 2.30
N ASP A 115 -15.41 6.82 2.66
CA ASP A 115 -15.71 8.25 2.54
C ASP A 115 -15.87 8.68 1.09
N THR A 116 -15.05 8.10 0.19
CA THR A 116 -15.14 8.34 -1.26
C THR A 116 -16.47 7.85 -1.81
N GLN A 117 -16.91 6.65 -1.44
CA GLN A 117 -18.21 6.10 -1.81
C GLN A 117 -19.37 7.01 -1.37
N ARG A 118 -19.34 7.46 -0.12
CA ARG A 118 -20.32 8.41 0.42
C ARG A 118 -20.36 9.71 -0.36
N ARG A 119 -19.20 10.34 -0.59
CA ARG A 119 -19.06 11.60 -1.31
C ARG A 119 -19.55 11.51 -2.75
N GLU A 120 -19.19 10.43 -3.41
CA GLU A 120 -19.63 10.15 -4.78
C GLU A 120 -21.16 10.04 -4.85
N ALA A 121 -21.78 9.27 -3.95
CA ALA A 121 -23.22 9.13 -3.88
C ALA A 121 -23.95 10.45 -3.57
N GLU A 122 -23.34 11.34 -2.77
CA GLU A 122 -23.90 12.66 -2.46
C GLU A 122 -23.80 13.60 -3.67
N LEU A 123 -22.64 13.69 -4.34
CA LEU A 123 -22.40 14.62 -5.46
C LEU A 123 -23.14 14.18 -6.74
N ARG A 124 -23.31 12.87 -6.93
CA ARG A 124 -24.10 12.31 -8.04
C ARG A 124 -25.54 12.86 -8.07
N ARG A 125 -26.12 13.17 -6.91
CA ARG A 125 -27.49 13.76 -6.83
C ARG A 125 -27.57 15.16 -7.45
N ASP A 126 -26.45 15.87 -7.49
CA ASP A 126 -26.33 17.16 -8.13
C ASP A 126 -25.81 17.05 -9.57
N GLY A 127 -25.60 15.82 -10.04
CA GLY A 127 -25.02 15.54 -11.36
C GLY A 127 -23.51 15.82 -11.44
N ILE A 128 -22.83 16.05 -10.32
CA ILE A 128 -21.38 16.27 -10.26
C ILE A 128 -20.69 14.93 -10.13
N HIS A 129 -19.71 14.65 -10.97
CA HIS A 129 -18.87 13.47 -10.87
C HIS A 129 -17.85 13.61 -9.74
N PHE A 130 -17.62 12.53 -9.01
CA PHE A 130 -16.56 12.45 -8.02
C PHE A 130 -15.63 11.28 -8.29
N ALA A 131 -14.33 11.54 -8.39
CA ALA A 131 -13.33 10.52 -8.61
C ALA A 131 -12.36 10.49 -7.43
N GLY A 132 -12.28 9.34 -6.75
CA GLY A 132 -11.22 9.06 -5.79
C GLY A 132 -10.00 8.52 -6.53
N VAL A 133 -8.88 9.24 -6.48
CA VAL A 133 -7.69 8.94 -7.28
C VAL A 133 -6.50 8.69 -6.38
N GLY A 134 -6.05 7.44 -6.31
CA GLY A 134 -4.80 7.10 -5.66
C GLY A 134 -3.60 7.58 -6.47
N VAL A 135 -2.71 8.37 -5.85
CA VAL A 135 -1.46 8.82 -6.47
C VAL A 135 -0.30 8.28 -5.65
N SER A 136 0.67 7.63 -6.31
CA SER A 136 1.86 7.09 -5.67
C SER A 136 3.15 7.75 -6.19
N GLY A 137 4.32 7.34 -5.68
CA GLY A 137 5.63 7.83 -6.13
C GLY A 137 6.26 8.93 -5.26
N GLY A 138 5.57 9.39 -4.21
CA GLY A 138 6.09 10.42 -3.32
C GLY A 138 6.30 11.77 -4.00
N GLU A 139 7.17 12.59 -3.44
CA GLU A 139 7.46 13.95 -3.93
C GLU A 139 8.00 13.96 -5.36
N GLU A 140 8.97 13.11 -5.63
CA GLU A 140 9.63 12.98 -6.92
C GLU A 140 8.67 12.41 -7.98
N GLY A 141 8.00 11.30 -7.65
CA GLY A 141 7.05 10.67 -8.56
C GLY A 141 5.91 11.59 -8.97
N ALA A 142 5.36 12.39 -8.07
CA ALA A 142 4.32 13.37 -8.40
C ALA A 142 4.77 14.38 -9.47
N LEU A 143 6.08 14.70 -9.54
CA LEU A 143 6.65 15.62 -10.50
C LEU A 143 7.08 14.98 -11.81
N LEU A 144 7.63 13.76 -11.75
CA LEU A 144 8.32 13.14 -12.89
C LEU A 144 7.53 12.01 -13.55
N GLY A 145 6.52 11.49 -12.88
CA GLY A 145 5.70 10.39 -13.39
C GLY A 145 5.18 9.50 -12.26
N PRO A 146 3.99 9.78 -11.69
CA PRO A 146 3.41 8.92 -10.66
C PRO A 146 2.73 7.68 -11.25
N SER A 147 2.59 6.63 -10.45
CA SER A 147 1.56 5.61 -10.67
C SER A 147 0.22 6.15 -10.17
N ILE A 148 -0.81 6.07 -11.00
CA ILE A 148 -2.11 6.70 -10.71
C ILE A 148 -3.23 5.65 -10.81
N MET A 149 -4.09 5.61 -9.79
CA MET A 149 -5.20 4.68 -9.61
C MET A 149 -6.54 5.43 -9.59
N PRO A 150 -7.06 5.91 -10.74
CA PRO A 150 -8.32 6.62 -10.80
C PRO A 150 -9.51 5.68 -10.64
N GLY A 151 -10.37 6.00 -9.66
CA GLY A 151 -11.71 5.48 -9.53
C GLY A 151 -12.76 6.48 -10.02
N GLY A 152 -14.04 6.11 -9.86
CA GLY A 152 -15.18 6.93 -10.27
C GLY A 152 -15.88 6.39 -11.51
N THR A 153 -16.84 7.15 -12.06
CA THR A 153 -17.61 6.69 -13.23
C THR A 153 -16.74 6.60 -14.48
N ARG A 154 -17.07 5.70 -15.40
CA ARG A 154 -16.39 5.61 -16.70
C ARG A 154 -16.46 6.94 -17.45
N GLU A 155 -17.58 7.64 -17.36
CA GLU A 155 -17.78 8.96 -17.98
C GLU A 155 -16.78 9.99 -17.45
N SER A 156 -16.56 10.03 -16.12
CA SER A 156 -15.55 10.91 -15.53
C SER A 156 -14.14 10.54 -15.98
N TYR A 157 -13.85 9.25 -16.11
CA TYR A 157 -12.54 8.79 -16.58
C TYR A 157 -12.30 9.13 -18.06
N ASP A 158 -13.29 9.03 -18.93
CA ASP A 158 -13.13 9.36 -20.35
C ASP A 158 -12.67 10.83 -20.54
N ARG A 159 -12.98 11.72 -19.61
CA ARG A 159 -12.51 13.09 -19.58
C ARG A 159 -11.18 13.27 -18.82
N LEU A 160 -11.06 12.66 -17.64
CA LEU A 160 -9.93 12.83 -16.73
C LEU A 160 -8.73 11.97 -17.13
N GLY A 161 -9.00 10.74 -17.60
CA GLY A 161 -8.01 9.71 -17.89
C GLY A 161 -6.87 10.17 -18.78
N PRO A 162 -7.14 10.74 -19.99
CA PRO A 162 -6.07 11.21 -20.86
C PRO A 162 -5.09 12.19 -20.23
N MET A 163 -5.58 13.06 -19.35
CA MET A 163 -4.72 14.01 -18.61
C MET A 163 -3.88 13.31 -17.55
N LEU A 164 -4.43 12.33 -16.84
CA LEU A 164 -3.70 11.56 -15.83
C LEU A 164 -2.69 10.61 -16.48
N GLU A 165 -3.07 9.96 -17.57
CA GLU A 165 -2.20 9.07 -18.35
C GLU A 165 -0.97 9.82 -18.89
N SER A 166 -1.16 11.07 -19.38
CA SER A 166 -0.06 11.87 -19.93
C SER A 166 1.01 12.23 -18.91
N ILE A 167 0.67 12.32 -17.61
CA ILE A 167 1.58 12.72 -16.53
C ILE A 167 2.09 11.53 -15.71
N SER A 168 1.58 10.33 -15.96
CA SER A 168 2.01 9.12 -15.26
C SER A 168 3.38 8.63 -15.74
N ALA A 169 4.03 7.77 -14.96
CA ALA A 169 5.16 7.00 -15.45
C ALA A 169 4.75 6.12 -16.64
N HIS A 170 5.70 5.77 -17.50
CA HIS A 170 5.46 4.90 -18.66
C HIS A 170 6.45 3.74 -18.66
N VAL A 171 5.94 2.54 -18.81
CA VAL A 171 6.74 1.31 -18.98
C VAL A 171 6.34 0.67 -20.30
N ASP A 172 7.32 0.40 -21.17
CA ASP A 172 7.10 -0.15 -22.52
C ASP A 172 6.11 0.67 -23.36
N GLY A 173 6.07 1.99 -23.15
CA GLY A 173 5.15 2.90 -23.83
C GLY A 173 3.73 2.94 -23.27
N ALA A 174 3.41 2.12 -22.26
CA ALA A 174 2.11 2.10 -21.60
C ALA A 174 2.12 2.97 -20.34
N PRO A 175 1.08 3.78 -20.07
CA PRO A 175 1.01 4.61 -18.89
C PRO A 175 0.81 3.76 -17.61
N CYS A 176 1.47 4.14 -16.53
CA CYS A 176 1.21 3.61 -15.18
C CYS A 176 -0.05 4.26 -14.56
N CYS A 177 -1.10 4.32 -15.35
CA CYS A 177 -2.41 4.87 -15.02
C CYS A 177 -3.50 4.09 -15.76
N THR A 178 -4.56 3.68 -15.06
CA THR A 178 -5.73 3.05 -15.68
C THR A 178 -6.96 3.22 -14.80
N HIS A 179 -8.15 3.20 -15.39
CA HIS A 179 -9.40 3.20 -14.62
C HIS A 179 -9.51 1.94 -13.76
N VAL A 180 -9.54 2.12 -12.46
CA VAL A 180 -9.58 1.01 -11.48
C VAL A 180 -10.98 0.41 -11.38
N GLY A 181 -12.01 1.26 -11.34
CA GLY A 181 -13.39 0.84 -11.14
C GLY A 181 -14.25 2.01 -10.64
N PRO A 182 -15.55 1.77 -10.43
CA PRO A 182 -16.47 2.82 -9.97
C PRO A 182 -16.19 3.25 -8.52
N ASP A 183 -16.83 4.30 -8.11
CA ASP A 183 -16.93 4.85 -6.75
C ASP A 183 -15.57 4.91 -6.00
N GLY A 184 -15.44 4.18 -4.89
CA GLY A 184 -14.26 4.16 -4.02
C GLY A 184 -13.10 3.26 -4.49
N ALA A 185 -13.23 2.55 -5.63
CA ALA A 185 -12.26 1.53 -6.06
C ALA A 185 -10.82 2.06 -6.18
N GLY A 186 -10.63 3.28 -6.69
CA GLY A 186 -9.29 3.88 -6.82
C GLY A 186 -8.61 4.10 -5.47
N HIS A 187 -9.31 4.64 -4.49
CA HIS A 187 -8.77 4.80 -3.14
C HIS A 187 -8.60 3.48 -2.40
N PHE A 188 -9.48 2.50 -2.65
CA PHE A 188 -9.34 1.16 -2.10
C PHE A 188 -8.04 0.50 -2.57
N VAL A 189 -7.82 0.46 -3.88
CA VAL A 189 -6.59 -0.12 -4.46
C VAL A 189 -5.34 0.63 -3.97
N LYS A 190 -5.41 1.97 -3.82
CA LYS A 190 -4.31 2.75 -3.24
C LYS A 190 -4.09 2.42 -1.76
N MET A 191 -5.13 2.18 -0.98
CA MET A 191 -5.05 1.75 0.42
C MET A 191 -4.33 0.41 0.53
N VAL A 192 -4.69 -0.57 -0.29
CA VAL A 192 -4.04 -1.90 -0.31
C VAL A 192 -2.59 -1.79 -0.82
N HIS A 193 -2.33 -1.01 -1.87
CA HIS A 193 -0.97 -0.69 -2.31
C HIS A 193 -0.11 -0.21 -1.12
N ASN A 194 -0.63 0.70 -0.30
CA ASN A 194 0.10 1.17 0.88
C ASN A 194 0.21 0.09 1.97
N GLY A 195 -0.75 -0.82 2.08
CA GLY A 195 -0.65 -2.00 2.96
C GLY A 195 0.52 -2.90 2.57
N ILE A 196 0.64 -3.21 1.27
CA ILE A 196 1.79 -3.96 0.71
C ILE A 196 3.10 -3.21 0.99
N GLU A 197 3.13 -1.89 0.78
CA GLU A 197 4.29 -1.04 1.09
C GLU A 197 4.71 -1.18 2.56
N TYR A 198 3.77 -1.19 3.49
CA TYR A 198 4.07 -1.38 4.91
C TYR A 198 4.68 -2.75 5.19
N ALA A 199 4.13 -3.82 4.62
CA ALA A 199 4.65 -5.17 4.74
C ALA A 199 6.07 -5.27 4.16
N ASP A 200 6.29 -4.75 2.97
CA ASP A 200 7.59 -4.76 2.30
C ASP A 200 8.66 -4.01 3.10
N MET A 201 8.34 -2.81 3.59
CA MET A 201 9.25 -2.04 4.45
C MET A 201 9.57 -2.76 5.76
N GLN A 202 8.59 -3.43 6.36
CA GLN A 202 8.81 -4.19 7.61
C GLN A 202 9.69 -5.41 7.36
N LEU A 203 9.45 -6.17 6.29
CA LEU A 203 10.27 -7.31 5.89
C LEU A 203 11.73 -6.91 5.63
N ILE A 204 11.95 -5.79 4.95
CA ILE A 204 13.28 -5.21 4.72
C ILE A 204 13.94 -4.81 6.05
N ALA A 205 13.18 -4.18 6.96
CA ALA A 205 13.71 -3.80 8.28
C ALA A 205 14.06 -5.00 9.14
N GLU A 206 13.28 -6.08 9.07
CA GLU A 206 13.58 -7.34 9.76
C GLU A 206 14.80 -8.03 9.16
N ALA A 207 14.94 -8.02 7.82
CA ALA A 207 16.15 -8.51 7.15
C ALA A 207 17.39 -7.75 7.61
N TYR A 208 17.32 -6.41 7.66
CA TYR A 208 18.39 -5.56 8.20
C TYR A 208 18.74 -5.95 9.65
N ASP A 209 17.77 -6.11 10.54
CA ASP A 209 18.01 -6.43 11.96
C ASP A 209 18.64 -7.84 12.11
N LEU A 210 18.25 -8.80 11.29
CA LEU A 210 18.85 -10.13 11.24
C LEU A 210 20.30 -10.09 10.75
N LEU A 211 20.59 -9.35 9.68
CA LEU A 211 21.96 -9.19 9.18
C LEU A 211 22.85 -8.49 10.20
N ARG A 212 22.31 -7.52 10.94
CA ARG A 212 23.06 -6.77 11.95
C ARG A 212 23.30 -7.59 13.21
N ARG A 213 22.23 -8.17 13.79
CA ARG A 213 22.27 -8.77 15.12
C ARG A 213 22.59 -10.26 15.14
N VAL A 214 22.29 -10.96 14.06
CA VAL A 214 22.55 -12.41 13.93
C VAL A 214 23.82 -12.65 13.12
N ALA A 215 23.93 -12.08 11.93
CA ALA A 215 25.13 -12.22 11.10
C ALA A 215 26.31 -11.36 11.59
N GLY A 216 26.06 -10.36 12.46
CA GLY A 216 27.10 -9.51 13.04
C GLY A 216 27.73 -8.51 12.07
N LEU A 217 27.04 -8.20 10.95
CA LEU A 217 27.50 -7.24 9.96
C LEU A 217 27.34 -5.82 10.45
N ASP A 218 28.29 -4.95 10.14
CA ASP A 218 28.15 -3.51 10.33
C ASP A 218 27.24 -2.87 9.26
N VAL A 219 26.82 -1.63 9.51
CA VAL A 219 25.88 -0.94 8.62
C VAL A 219 26.41 -0.77 7.20
N PRO A 220 27.68 -0.39 6.97
CA PRO A 220 28.26 -0.32 5.62
C PRO A 220 28.26 -1.68 4.90
N ALA A 221 28.60 -2.77 5.57
CA ALA A 221 28.56 -4.11 4.98
C ALA A 221 27.12 -4.52 4.61
N ILE A 222 26.13 -4.17 5.45
CA ILE A 222 24.72 -4.41 5.13
C ILE A 222 24.27 -3.57 3.92
N ALA A 223 24.72 -2.33 3.80
CA ALA A 223 24.46 -1.50 2.61
C ALA A 223 24.93 -2.20 1.32
N GLU A 224 26.16 -2.80 1.34
CA GLU A 224 26.69 -3.56 0.21
C GLU A 224 25.84 -4.82 -0.07
N VAL A 225 25.35 -5.51 0.96
CA VAL A 225 24.43 -6.65 0.77
C VAL A 225 23.18 -6.20 0.03
N PHE A 226 22.48 -5.14 0.49
CA PHE A 226 21.29 -4.64 -0.20
C PHE A 226 21.61 -4.15 -1.61
N ARG A 227 22.76 -3.51 -1.82
CA ARG A 227 23.22 -3.09 -3.15
C ARG A 227 23.43 -4.27 -4.10
N SER A 228 23.94 -5.40 -3.58
CA SER A 228 24.13 -6.63 -4.36
C SER A 228 22.79 -7.29 -4.76
N TRP A 229 21.71 -7.01 -4.04
CA TRP A 229 20.38 -7.55 -4.34
C TRP A 229 19.66 -6.79 -5.45
N LYS A 230 20.15 -5.62 -5.86
CA LYS A 230 19.59 -4.79 -6.92
C LYS A 230 19.50 -5.51 -8.28
N ASP A 231 20.49 -6.35 -8.62
CA ASP A 231 20.50 -7.08 -9.90
C ASP A 231 19.87 -8.48 -9.79
N SER A 232 19.09 -8.73 -8.74
CA SER A 232 18.49 -10.03 -8.43
C SER A 232 16.96 -10.03 -8.55
N GLU A 233 16.32 -11.11 -8.09
CA GLU A 233 14.88 -11.22 -7.94
C GLU A 233 14.28 -10.24 -6.93
N LEU A 234 15.10 -9.66 -6.06
CA LEU A 234 14.71 -8.62 -5.09
C LEU A 234 14.76 -7.20 -5.66
N ASP A 235 15.19 -7.01 -6.90
CA ASP A 235 15.25 -5.71 -7.55
C ASP A 235 13.94 -4.94 -7.38
N SER A 236 14.01 -3.85 -6.62
CA SER A 236 12.88 -3.00 -6.28
C SER A 236 13.34 -1.65 -5.74
N TYR A 237 12.48 -0.66 -5.87
CA TYR A 237 12.75 0.68 -5.35
C TYR A 237 13.09 0.70 -3.85
N LEU A 238 12.38 -0.09 -3.06
CA LEU A 238 12.64 -0.13 -1.61
C LEU A 238 13.99 -0.77 -1.27
N ILE A 239 14.49 -1.71 -2.07
CA ILE A 239 15.85 -2.25 -1.94
C ILE A 239 16.88 -1.16 -2.26
N ASP A 240 16.69 -0.41 -3.35
CA ASP A 240 17.55 0.71 -3.70
C ASP A 240 17.58 1.77 -2.59
N VAL A 241 16.41 2.23 -2.15
CA VAL A 241 16.30 3.22 -1.07
C VAL A 241 16.94 2.73 0.23
N THR A 242 16.83 1.44 0.53
CA THR A 242 17.45 0.85 1.72
C THR A 242 18.98 0.93 1.65
N ALA A 243 19.55 0.54 0.51
CA ALA A 243 21.01 0.66 0.31
C ALA A 243 21.49 2.12 0.47
N GLU A 244 20.77 3.10 -0.11
CA GLU A 244 21.10 4.52 -0.01
C GLU A 244 20.99 5.06 1.44
N VAL A 245 19.95 4.64 2.18
CA VAL A 245 19.75 5.05 3.58
C VAL A 245 20.85 4.49 4.46
N LEU A 246 21.25 3.23 4.25
CA LEU A 246 22.30 2.57 5.02
C LEU A 246 23.71 3.09 4.70
N ASP A 247 23.94 3.50 3.46
CA ASP A 247 25.24 4.07 3.03
C ASP A 247 25.47 5.50 3.54
N ARG A 248 24.39 6.17 3.97
CA ARG A 248 24.47 7.55 4.43
C ARG A 248 25.10 7.65 5.82
N THR A 249 26.12 8.49 5.94
CA THR A 249 26.72 8.93 7.22
C THR A 249 26.11 10.25 7.68
N ASP A 250 25.82 10.38 8.97
CA ASP A 250 25.38 11.65 9.56
C ASP A 250 26.54 12.64 9.66
N PRO A 251 26.45 13.82 9.02
CA PRO A 251 27.55 14.77 8.99
C PRO A 251 27.86 15.43 10.34
N ALA A 252 26.99 15.30 11.34
CA ALA A 252 27.19 15.89 12.66
C ALA A 252 27.90 14.95 13.64
N THR A 253 27.72 13.65 13.51
CA THR A 253 28.22 12.64 14.44
C THR A 253 29.26 11.69 13.83
N ASP A 254 29.35 11.63 12.50
CA ASP A 254 30.13 10.67 11.73
C ASP A 254 29.69 9.20 11.91
N GLU A 255 28.49 9.01 12.45
CA GLU A 255 27.86 7.70 12.63
C GLU A 255 26.96 7.34 11.43
N PRO A 256 26.64 6.05 11.21
CA PRO A 256 25.66 5.68 10.21
C PRO A 256 24.32 6.40 10.46
N PHE A 257 23.73 6.97 9.41
CA PHE A 257 22.49 7.78 9.53
C PHE A 257 21.36 7.00 10.20
N VAL A 258 21.25 5.71 9.94
CA VAL A 258 20.22 4.86 10.56
C VAL A 258 20.35 4.76 12.08
N ASP A 259 21.55 4.94 12.63
CA ASP A 259 21.82 4.85 14.07
C ASP A 259 21.51 6.14 14.84
N VAL A 260 21.39 7.28 14.13
CA VAL A 260 20.97 8.55 14.71
C VAL A 260 19.47 8.80 14.61
N ILE A 261 18.73 7.93 13.90
CA ILE A 261 17.28 8.01 13.79
C ILE A 261 16.63 7.35 15.02
N VAL A 262 15.64 8.00 15.61
CA VAL A 262 14.83 7.38 16.67
C VAL A 262 14.08 6.17 16.11
N ASP A 263 14.13 5.04 16.81
CA ASP A 263 13.55 3.76 16.42
C ASP A 263 12.02 3.71 16.56
N ALA A 264 11.34 4.72 16.00
CA ALA A 264 9.89 4.86 15.98
C ALA A 264 9.41 5.22 14.57
N ALA A 265 8.65 4.33 13.95
CA ALA A 265 8.14 4.52 12.60
C ALA A 265 6.73 5.12 12.61
N GLY A 266 6.56 6.30 11.99
CA GLY A 266 5.27 6.97 11.84
C GLY A 266 4.36 6.27 10.83
N GLN A 267 3.05 6.55 10.93
CA GLN A 267 2.04 6.08 9.97
C GLN A 267 0.96 7.13 9.74
N LYS A 268 0.31 7.09 8.58
CA LYS A 268 -0.78 8.00 8.19
C LYS A 268 -2.15 7.32 8.12
N GLY A 269 -2.27 6.09 8.63
CA GLY A 269 -3.53 5.35 8.77
C GLY A 269 -3.85 4.37 7.64
N THR A 270 -3.21 4.44 6.47
CA THR A 270 -3.55 3.57 5.32
C THR A 270 -3.32 2.07 5.61
N GLY A 271 -2.23 1.69 6.29
CA GLY A 271 -2.00 0.30 6.70
C GLY A 271 -3.02 -0.19 7.74
N VAL A 272 -3.46 0.71 8.63
CA VAL A 272 -4.56 0.40 9.58
C VAL A 272 -5.86 0.13 8.83
N TRP A 273 -6.20 0.97 7.85
CA TRP A 273 -7.42 0.78 7.06
C TRP A 273 -7.38 -0.49 6.23
N ALA A 274 -6.25 -0.84 5.61
CA ALA A 274 -6.08 -2.11 4.89
C ALA A 274 -6.33 -3.30 5.83
N THR A 275 -5.68 -3.32 7.00
CA THR A 275 -5.87 -4.39 7.99
C THR A 275 -7.33 -4.46 8.49
N GLN A 276 -7.97 -3.34 8.82
CA GLN A 276 -9.36 -3.30 9.26
C GLN A 276 -10.32 -3.80 8.19
N THR A 277 -10.10 -3.36 6.94
CA THR A 277 -10.94 -3.76 5.82
C THR A 277 -10.77 -5.24 5.49
N ALA A 278 -9.54 -5.76 5.53
CA ALA A 278 -9.29 -7.18 5.35
C ALA A 278 -10.04 -8.04 6.40
N LEU A 279 -10.10 -7.60 7.66
CA LEU A 279 -10.89 -8.27 8.71
C LEU A 279 -12.40 -8.22 8.41
N GLU A 280 -12.90 -7.09 7.91
CA GLU A 280 -14.32 -6.95 7.50
C GLU A 280 -14.67 -7.86 6.31
N LEU A 281 -13.76 -7.97 5.34
CA LEU A 281 -13.89 -8.83 4.15
C LEU A 281 -13.63 -10.33 4.45
N GLY A 282 -13.08 -10.66 5.62
CA GLY A 282 -12.65 -12.02 5.94
C GLY A 282 -11.40 -12.47 5.16
N THR A 283 -10.59 -11.53 4.66
CA THR A 283 -9.36 -11.80 3.92
C THR A 283 -8.15 -11.83 4.85
N ALA A 284 -7.25 -12.77 4.66
CA ALA A 284 -6.08 -12.91 5.51
C ALA A 284 -4.89 -12.09 4.98
N VAL A 285 -4.51 -11.05 5.71
CA VAL A 285 -3.36 -10.18 5.37
C VAL A 285 -2.34 -10.08 6.52
N PRO A 286 -1.83 -11.22 7.05
CA PRO A 286 -1.01 -11.20 8.27
C PRO A 286 0.27 -10.37 8.12
N ALA A 287 0.95 -10.35 6.99
CA ALA A 287 2.16 -9.54 6.80
C ALA A 287 1.86 -8.03 6.90
N ILE A 288 0.75 -7.57 6.31
CA ILE A 288 0.30 -6.18 6.36
C ILE A 288 -0.11 -5.80 7.79
N ALA A 289 -0.81 -6.71 8.46
CA ALA A 289 -1.23 -6.52 9.85
C ALA A 289 -0.01 -6.41 10.80
N GLU A 290 0.95 -7.34 10.70
CA GLU A 290 2.16 -7.33 11.51
C GLU A 290 3.01 -6.07 11.28
N ALA A 291 3.16 -5.61 10.05
CA ALA A 291 3.84 -4.35 9.76
C ALA A 291 3.15 -3.15 10.45
N THR A 292 1.82 -3.16 10.52
CA THR A 292 1.05 -2.13 11.22
C THR A 292 1.25 -2.21 12.74
N PHE A 293 1.24 -3.42 13.31
CA PHE A 293 1.53 -3.65 14.73
C PHE A 293 2.96 -3.32 15.09
N ALA A 294 3.95 -3.66 14.26
CA ALA A 294 5.35 -3.31 14.48
C ALA A 294 5.55 -1.80 14.63
N ARG A 295 4.88 -0.99 13.78
CA ARG A 295 4.89 0.48 13.92
C ARG A 295 4.24 0.94 15.23
N ALA A 296 3.14 0.33 15.65
CA ALA A 296 2.50 0.64 16.92
C ALA A 296 3.42 0.31 18.11
N VAL A 297 4.08 -0.86 18.09
CA VAL A 297 5.08 -1.24 19.10
C VAL A 297 6.25 -0.26 19.11
N SER A 298 6.79 0.12 17.95
CA SER A 298 7.91 1.07 17.84
C SER A 298 7.58 2.42 18.49
N SER A 299 6.34 2.87 18.39
CA SER A 299 5.86 4.13 18.97
C SER A 299 5.54 4.03 20.47
N SER A 300 5.52 2.82 21.06
CA SER A 300 5.17 2.57 22.47
C SER A 300 6.40 2.67 23.38
N ALA A 301 7.09 3.81 23.39
CA ALA A 301 8.38 4.00 24.09
C ALA A 301 8.33 3.62 25.58
N ALA A 302 7.28 4.02 26.30
CA ALA A 302 7.13 3.72 27.73
C ALA A 302 7.01 2.21 27.99
N ALA A 303 6.19 1.49 27.22
CA ALA A 303 6.03 0.05 27.35
C ALA A 303 7.33 -0.70 27.01
N ARG A 304 8.01 -0.29 25.93
CA ARG A 304 9.30 -0.87 25.52
C ARG A 304 10.36 -0.68 26.60
N THR A 305 10.44 0.50 27.19
CA THR A 305 11.36 0.79 28.29
C THR A 305 11.05 -0.07 29.52
N ALA A 306 9.80 -0.13 29.95
CA ALA A 306 9.40 -0.91 31.13
C ALA A 306 9.68 -2.42 30.96
N VAL A 307 9.40 -2.99 29.78
CA VAL A 307 9.69 -4.40 29.51
C VAL A 307 11.19 -4.68 29.47
N ARG A 308 11.99 -3.78 28.91
CA ARG A 308 13.45 -3.90 28.89
C ARG A 308 14.06 -3.81 30.30
N GLU A 309 13.54 -2.91 31.15
CA GLU A 309 13.96 -2.74 32.52
C GLU A 309 13.51 -3.88 33.46
N ALA A 310 12.51 -4.67 33.05
CA ALA A 310 12.09 -5.86 33.77
C ALA A 310 13.11 -7.00 33.73
N ASP A 311 14.19 -6.86 32.94
CA ASP A 311 15.32 -7.78 32.80
C ASP A 311 14.88 -9.26 32.70
N LEU A 312 13.93 -9.49 31.77
CA LEU A 312 13.45 -10.85 31.51
C LEU A 312 14.58 -11.68 30.92
N ASP A 313 14.96 -12.75 31.61
CA ASP A 313 15.86 -13.76 31.01
C ASP A 313 15.16 -14.36 29.78
N ALA A 314 15.51 -13.85 28.62
CA ALA A 314 14.86 -14.21 27.38
C ALA A 314 15.31 -15.56 26.83
N GLY A 315 16.33 -16.24 27.43
CA GLY A 315 16.88 -17.49 26.92
C GLY A 315 17.42 -17.37 25.49
N ALA A 316 17.70 -16.16 25.03
CA ALA A 316 18.24 -15.90 23.69
C ALA A 316 19.62 -16.54 23.54
N ARG A 317 19.89 -17.12 22.37
CA ARG A 317 21.15 -17.77 22.07
C ARG A 317 22.00 -16.88 21.17
N THR A 318 23.29 -16.82 21.46
CA THR A 318 24.24 -16.31 20.48
C THR A 318 24.34 -17.33 19.36
N ILE A 319 24.02 -16.92 18.13
CA ILE A 319 24.24 -17.73 16.94
C ILE A 319 25.68 -17.45 16.50
N ALA A 320 26.51 -18.49 16.49
CA ALA A 320 27.89 -18.40 16.04
C ALA A 320 27.98 -18.96 14.62
N PHE A 321 28.70 -18.24 13.77
CA PHE A 321 29.12 -18.70 12.46
C PHE A 321 30.60 -19.06 12.54
N ASP A 322 30.97 -20.27 12.09
CA ASP A 322 32.33 -20.78 12.22
C ASP A 322 33.27 -20.22 11.15
N SER A 323 32.69 -19.61 10.09
CA SER A 323 33.44 -19.07 8.96
C SER A 323 32.69 -17.94 8.26
N ASP A 324 33.40 -17.17 7.42
CA ASP A 324 32.82 -16.19 6.52
C ASP A 324 31.84 -16.84 5.51
N GLU A 325 32.08 -18.12 5.16
CA GLU A 325 31.20 -18.90 4.29
C GLU A 325 29.85 -19.17 4.95
N ASP A 326 29.84 -19.51 6.24
CA ASP A 326 28.60 -19.72 7.00
C ASP A 326 27.82 -18.40 7.14
N THR A 327 28.51 -17.28 7.39
CA THR A 327 27.91 -15.95 7.40
C THR A 327 27.30 -15.60 6.04
N ALA A 328 28.00 -15.84 4.95
CA ALA A 328 27.51 -15.62 3.59
C ALA A 328 26.29 -16.51 3.26
N ALA A 329 26.30 -17.77 3.72
CA ALA A 329 25.17 -18.69 3.58
C ALA A 329 23.92 -18.17 4.32
N PHE A 330 24.08 -17.61 5.53
CA PHE A 330 22.97 -17.00 6.26
C PHE A 330 22.46 -15.73 5.57
N VAL A 331 23.33 -14.89 5.02
CA VAL A 331 22.95 -13.72 4.21
C VAL A 331 22.10 -14.15 3.01
N GLU A 332 22.51 -15.22 2.30
CA GLU A 332 21.73 -15.77 1.19
C GLU A 332 20.37 -16.34 1.67
N ALA A 333 20.35 -17.00 2.84
CA ALA A 333 19.10 -17.48 3.43
C ALA A 333 18.14 -16.34 3.75
N VAL A 334 18.64 -15.22 4.29
CA VAL A 334 17.82 -13.99 4.53
C VAL A 334 17.29 -13.42 3.22
N LYS A 335 18.09 -13.40 2.14
CA LYS A 335 17.67 -12.98 0.80
C LYS A 335 16.50 -13.82 0.29
N GLN A 336 16.62 -15.14 0.36
CA GLN A 336 15.58 -16.06 -0.09
C GLN A 336 14.30 -15.94 0.75
N ALA A 337 14.46 -15.83 2.07
CA ALA A 337 13.34 -15.61 2.98
C ALA A 337 12.61 -14.26 2.67
N LEU A 338 13.36 -13.20 2.41
CA LEU A 338 12.81 -11.90 2.03
C LEU A 338 12.02 -12.01 0.73
N TYR A 339 12.57 -12.66 -0.30
CA TYR A 339 11.87 -12.84 -1.57
C TYR A 339 10.57 -13.64 -1.42
N GLY A 340 10.60 -14.78 -0.72
CA GLY A 340 9.41 -15.58 -0.43
C GLY A 340 8.35 -14.78 0.36
N SER A 341 8.79 -14.01 1.35
CA SER A 341 7.89 -13.18 2.16
C SER A 341 7.28 -12.01 1.37
N LYS A 342 8.04 -11.39 0.46
CA LYS A 342 7.51 -10.34 -0.46
C LYS A 342 6.44 -10.93 -1.38
N ILE A 343 6.67 -12.10 -1.98
CA ILE A 343 5.65 -12.79 -2.79
C ILE A 343 4.37 -13.01 -1.97
N ALA A 344 4.50 -13.50 -0.72
CA ALA A 344 3.35 -13.71 0.16
C ALA A 344 2.63 -12.40 0.51
N ALA A 345 3.35 -11.31 0.78
CA ALA A 345 2.76 -10.01 1.10
C ALA A 345 1.96 -9.42 -0.09
N TYR A 346 2.51 -9.53 -1.31
CA TYR A 346 1.77 -9.11 -2.51
C TYR A 346 0.56 -10.02 -2.77
N ALA A 347 0.69 -11.34 -2.59
CA ALA A 347 -0.44 -12.25 -2.73
C ALA A 347 -1.59 -11.88 -1.77
N GLN A 348 -1.30 -11.52 -0.53
CA GLN A 348 -2.28 -11.05 0.44
C GLN A 348 -2.99 -9.77 -0.03
N GLY A 349 -2.25 -8.80 -0.53
CA GLY A 349 -2.84 -7.56 -1.05
C GLY A 349 -3.69 -7.78 -2.30
N PHE A 350 -3.24 -8.61 -3.24
CA PHE A 350 -4.04 -8.95 -4.43
C PHE A 350 -5.31 -9.72 -4.08
N ASP A 351 -5.27 -10.61 -3.08
CA ASP A 351 -6.43 -11.33 -2.57
C ASP A 351 -7.44 -10.36 -1.91
N GLU A 352 -6.95 -9.37 -1.15
CA GLU A 352 -7.80 -8.31 -0.58
C GLU A 352 -8.48 -7.48 -1.67
N ILE A 353 -7.77 -7.11 -2.75
CA ILE A 353 -8.36 -6.38 -3.89
C ILE A 353 -9.40 -7.25 -4.60
N ALA A 354 -9.10 -8.52 -4.85
CA ALA A 354 -10.02 -9.44 -5.52
C ALA A 354 -11.31 -9.62 -4.73
N THR A 355 -11.21 -9.85 -3.42
CA THR A 355 -12.36 -10.03 -2.53
C THR A 355 -13.24 -8.77 -2.49
N ALA A 356 -12.63 -7.61 -2.27
CA ALA A 356 -13.36 -6.33 -2.26
C ALA A 356 -14.00 -6.01 -3.61
N SER A 357 -13.30 -6.32 -4.70
CA SER A 357 -13.81 -6.13 -6.07
C SER A 357 -15.03 -6.99 -6.33
N ALA A 358 -15.03 -8.24 -5.86
CA ALA A 358 -16.19 -9.13 -5.98
C ALA A 358 -17.37 -8.64 -5.14
N GLU A 359 -17.16 -8.27 -3.88
CA GLU A 359 -18.21 -7.75 -3.00
C GLU A 359 -18.77 -6.41 -3.48
N GLY A 360 -17.90 -5.49 -3.92
CA GLY A 360 -18.27 -4.17 -4.42
C GLY A 360 -18.78 -4.14 -5.85
N GLY A 361 -18.67 -5.25 -6.60
CA GLY A 361 -18.99 -5.30 -8.03
C GLY A 361 -18.13 -4.38 -8.89
N TRP A 362 -16.89 -4.13 -8.49
CA TRP A 362 -16.00 -3.16 -9.13
C TRP A 362 -15.34 -3.67 -10.41
N ASN A 363 -15.20 -5.00 -10.54
CA ASN A 363 -14.53 -5.65 -11.67
C ASN A 363 -13.09 -5.13 -11.88
N VAL A 364 -12.32 -5.01 -10.80
CA VAL A 364 -10.92 -4.57 -10.86
C VAL A 364 -10.08 -5.59 -11.63
N ASP A 365 -9.37 -5.12 -12.65
CA ASP A 365 -8.39 -5.91 -13.38
C ASP A 365 -7.08 -5.99 -12.58
N LEU A 366 -6.80 -7.15 -11.98
CA LEU A 366 -5.62 -7.36 -11.13
C LEU A 366 -4.31 -7.28 -11.92
N GLY A 367 -4.30 -7.76 -13.16
CA GLY A 367 -3.15 -7.63 -14.05
C GLY A 367 -2.85 -6.17 -14.38
N ALA A 368 -3.90 -5.38 -14.63
CA ALA A 368 -3.74 -3.94 -14.81
C ALA A 368 -3.21 -3.24 -13.55
N MET A 369 -3.61 -3.68 -12.35
CA MET A 369 -3.05 -3.13 -11.10
C MET A 369 -1.55 -3.43 -10.99
N ALA A 370 -1.14 -4.66 -11.23
CA ALA A 370 0.29 -5.00 -11.26
C ALA A 370 1.04 -4.16 -12.29
N ARG A 371 0.48 -4.00 -13.49
CA ARG A 371 1.08 -3.24 -14.60
C ARG A 371 1.32 -1.78 -14.25
N ILE A 372 0.35 -1.10 -13.62
CA ILE A 372 0.51 0.32 -13.27
C ILE A 372 1.44 0.54 -12.07
N TRP A 373 1.78 -0.50 -11.30
CA TRP A 373 2.73 -0.41 -10.18
C TRP A 373 4.18 -0.68 -10.59
N ARG A 374 4.46 -1.00 -11.86
CA ARG A 374 5.81 -1.29 -12.35
C ARG A 374 6.75 -0.08 -12.29
N ASP A 375 6.19 1.16 -12.37
CA ASP A 375 6.96 2.39 -12.20
C ASP A 375 6.10 3.49 -11.57
N GLY A 376 6.73 4.59 -11.16
CA GLY A 376 6.06 5.74 -10.54
C GLY A 376 5.44 5.47 -9.17
N CYS A 377 5.78 4.38 -8.50
CA CYS A 377 5.27 4.06 -7.17
C CYS A 377 6.36 3.54 -6.23
N ILE A 378 6.03 3.48 -4.94
CA ILE A 378 6.96 3.06 -3.89
C ILE A 378 7.21 1.55 -3.91
N ILE A 379 6.22 0.75 -4.33
CA ILE A 379 6.30 -0.72 -4.34
C ILE A 379 6.75 -1.29 -5.69
N ARG A 380 7.27 -0.45 -6.58
CA ARG A 380 7.78 -0.95 -7.88
C ARG A 380 8.89 -1.96 -7.68
N ALA A 381 8.73 -3.12 -8.31
CA ALA A 381 9.60 -4.27 -8.18
C ALA A 381 9.58 -5.08 -9.47
N ARG A 382 10.69 -5.75 -9.75
CA ARG A 382 10.88 -6.55 -10.96
C ARG A 382 9.79 -7.63 -11.14
N PHE A 383 9.40 -8.30 -10.08
CA PHE A 383 8.42 -9.39 -10.15
C PHE A 383 6.96 -8.91 -10.42
N LEU A 384 6.70 -7.60 -10.48
CA LEU A 384 5.41 -7.08 -10.94
C LEU A 384 5.14 -7.41 -12.42
N ASP A 385 6.19 -7.57 -13.24
CA ASP A 385 6.05 -8.08 -14.59
C ASP A 385 5.51 -9.51 -14.62
N ASP A 386 5.98 -10.35 -13.69
CA ASP A 386 5.49 -11.73 -13.54
C ASP A 386 4.03 -11.74 -13.04
N ILE A 387 3.68 -10.88 -12.07
CA ILE A 387 2.29 -10.76 -11.58
C ILE A 387 1.37 -10.30 -12.71
N THR A 388 1.79 -9.30 -13.50
CA THR A 388 1.03 -8.81 -14.67
C THR A 388 0.72 -9.96 -15.62
N ARG A 389 1.76 -10.70 -16.02
CA ARG A 389 1.63 -11.83 -16.96
C ARG A 389 0.73 -12.93 -16.41
N VAL A 390 0.87 -13.28 -15.14
CA VAL A 390 0.06 -14.32 -14.49
C VAL A 390 -1.43 -13.98 -14.56
N TYR A 391 -1.81 -12.75 -14.24
CA TYR A 391 -3.22 -12.34 -14.28
C TYR A 391 -3.73 -12.08 -15.71
N GLU A 392 -2.86 -11.76 -16.67
CA GLU A 392 -3.22 -11.72 -18.11
C GLU A 392 -3.49 -13.13 -18.66
N GLU A 393 -2.77 -14.16 -18.18
CA GLU A 393 -2.99 -15.57 -18.54
C GLU A 393 -4.22 -16.18 -17.85
N ASP A 394 -4.43 -15.86 -16.57
CA ASP A 394 -5.58 -16.32 -15.76
C ASP A 394 -6.09 -15.23 -14.81
N GLY A 395 -7.03 -14.43 -15.30
CA GLY A 395 -7.67 -13.38 -14.51
C GLY A 395 -8.52 -13.87 -13.34
N ASN A 396 -8.78 -15.16 -13.23
CA ASN A 396 -9.55 -15.79 -12.16
C ASN A 396 -8.68 -16.65 -11.23
N LEU A 397 -7.37 -16.46 -11.25
CA LEU A 397 -6.44 -17.18 -10.39
C LEU A 397 -6.86 -17.08 -8.90
N ALA A 398 -7.06 -18.22 -8.27
CA ALA A 398 -7.57 -18.28 -6.90
C ALA A 398 -6.62 -17.64 -5.85
N ASN A 399 -5.32 -17.73 -6.08
CA ASN A 399 -4.30 -17.09 -5.25
C ASN A 399 -2.98 -17.01 -6.03
N LEU A 400 -2.29 -15.88 -5.94
CA LEU A 400 -1.03 -15.62 -6.65
C LEU A 400 0.04 -16.69 -6.38
N LEU A 401 0.07 -17.27 -5.17
CA LEU A 401 1.03 -18.32 -4.78
C LEU A 401 0.93 -19.59 -5.63
N THR A 402 -0.21 -19.82 -6.30
CA THR A 402 -0.44 -21.01 -7.14
C THR A 402 0.11 -20.86 -8.56
N ALA A 403 0.45 -19.64 -8.97
CA ALA A 403 1.03 -19.40 -10.29
C ALA A 403 2.39 -20.12 -10.42
N PRO A 404 2.67 -20.82 -11.53
CA PRO A 404 3.86 -21.69 -11.64
C PRO A 404 5.19 -20.95 -11.38
N VAL A 405 5.30 -19.68 -11.71
CA VAL A 405 6.51 -18.88 -11.46
C VAL A 405 6.71 -18.68 -9.95
N PHE A 406 5.66 -18.30 -9.23
CA PHE A 406 5.74 -18.05 -7.79
C PHE A 406 5.77 -19.33 -6.96
N ALA A 407 5.06 -20.37 -7.38
CA ALA A 407 5.12 -21.68 -6.73
C ALA A 407 6.55 -22.23 -6.73
N ARG A 408 7.26 -22.16 -7.86
CA ARG A 408 8.68 -22.57 -7.92
C ARG A 408 9.59 -21.71 -7.06
N ALA A 409 9.39 -20.40 -7.08
CA ALA A 409 10.17 -19.47 -6.26
C ALA A 409 9.99 -19.76 -4.77
N LEU A 410 8.75 -19.99 -4.34
CA LEU A 410 8.45 -20.37 -2.95
C LEU A 410 9.03 -21.73 -2.57
N GLU A 411 8.93 -22.73 -3.45
CA GLU A 411 9.52 -24.04 -3.22
C GLU A 411 11.02 -23.94 -2.95
N ALA A 412 11.73 -23.12 -3.73
CA ALA A 412 13.15 -22.86 -3.54
C ALA A 412 13.45 -22.09 -2.24
N ALA A 413 12.65 -21.10 -1.89
CA ALA A 413 12.89 -20.23 -0.74
C ALA A 413 12.50 -20.87 0.61
N LEU A 414 11.49 -21.74 0.65
CA LEU A 414 10.91 -22.26 1.90
C LEU A 414 11.91 -22.90 2.87
N PRO A 415 12.93 -23.69 2.46
CA PRO A 415 13.91 -24.24 3.40
C PRO A 415 14.69 -23.14 4.14
N ALA A 416 15.26 -22.19 3.41
CA ALA A 416 16.01 -21.06 3.95
C ALA A 416 15.11 -20.15 4.80
N TRP A 417 13.89 -19.91 4.37
CA TRP A 417 12.93 -19.08 5.10
C TRP A 417 12.58 -19.69 6.47
N ARG A 418 12.39 -21.02 6.56
CA ARG A 418 12.19 -21.72 7.84
C ARG A 418 13.39 -21.58 8.77
N GLU A 419 14.58 -21.70 8.22
CA GLU A 419 15.83 -21.53 8.95
C GLU A 419 15.95 -20.10 9.52
N VAL A 420 15.69 -19.08 8.71
CA VAL A 420 15.71 -17.67 9.13
C VAL A 420 14.71 -17.42 10.26
N VAL A 421 13.46 -17.88 10.14
CA VAL A 421 12.45 -17.72 11.19
C VAL A 421 12.82 -18.47 12.46
N ALA A 422 13.34 -19.68 12.37
CA ALA A 422 13.80 -20.46 13.52
C ALA A 422 14.99 -19.77 14.20
N THR A 423 15.96 -19.31 13.42
CA THR A 423 17.15 -18.60 13.91
C THR A 423 16.78 -17.27 14.58
N SER A 424 15.86 -16.49 14.01
CA SER A 424 15.39 -15.25 14.62
C SER A 424 14.80 -15.49 16.00
N ALA A 425 13.95 -16.52 16.14
CA ALA A 425 13.34 -16.88 17.43
C ALA A 425 14.38 -17.34 18.46
N LEU A 426 15.36 -18.17 18.04
CA LEU A 426 16.44 -18.62 18.91
C LEU A 426 17.37 -17.50 19.35
N ALA A 427 17.63 -16.55 18.46
CA ALA A 427 18.48 -15.39 18.74
C ALA A 427 17.76 -14.28 19.53
N GLY A 428 16.46 -14.38 19.75
CA GLY A 428 15.66 -13.30 20.37
C GLY A 428 15.59 -12.05 19.51
N VAL A 429 15.66 -12.19 18.18
CA VAL A 429 15.49 -11.10 17.20
C VAL A 429 14.08 -11.20 16.64
N ALA A 430 13.28 -10.14 16.82
CA ALA A 430 11.90 -10.15 16.38
C ALA A 430 11.80 -10.06 14.85
N ALA A 431 11.12 -11.03 14.24
CA ALA A 431 10.84 -11.06 12.81
C ALA A 431 9.36 -11.45 12.53
N PRO A 432 8.39 -10.64 13.05
CA PRO A 432 6.98 -10.99 12.98
C PRO A 432 6.45 -11.05 11.55
N ALA A 433 6.88 -10.18 10.65
CA ALA A 433 6.43 -10.19 9.26
C ALA A 433 6.97 -11.42 8.49
N PHE A 434 8.22 -11.83 8.70
CA PHE A 434 8.74 -13.09 8.16
C PHE A 434 7.97 -14.29 8.70
N ALA A 435 7.73 -14.33 10.00
CA ALA A 435 7.07 -15.46 10.65
C ALA A 435 5.60 -15.58 10.24
N SER A 436 4.86 -14.47 10.20
CA SER A 436 3.45 -14.48 9.82
C SER A 436 3.24 -14.77 8.32
N SER A 437 4.14 -14.30 7.45
CA SER A 437 4.11 -14.62 6.03
C SER A 437 4.38 -16.13 5.79
N LEU A 438 5.34 -16.70 6.49
CA LEU A 438 5.60 -18.16 6.43
C LEU A 438 4.40 -18.96 6.93
N ALA A 439 3.82 -18.55 8.06
CA ALA A 439 2.64 -19.19 8.63
C ALA A 439 1.43 -19.12 7.68
N TYR A 440 1.25 -17.99 6.96
CA TYR A 440 0.21 -17.85 5.94
C TYR A 440 0.37 -18.88 4.82
N VAL A 441 1.58 -19.01 4.26
CA VAL A 441 1.88 -20.01 3.23
C VAL A 441 1.64 -21.43 3.75
N ASP A 442 2.06 -21.73 4.98
CA ASP A 442 1.88 -23.06 5.58
C ASP A 442 0.41 -23.38 5.86
N GLN A 443 -0.37 -22.40 6.31
CA GLN A 443 -1.82 -22.58 6.50
C GLN A 443 -2.54 -22.88 5.18
N LEU A 444 -2.22 -22.15 4.12
CA LEU A 444 -2.81 -22.39 2.79
C LEU A 444 -2.44 -23.77 2.21
N ARG A 445 -1.26 -24.29 2.53
CA ARG A 445 -0.77 -25.61 2.07
C ARG A 445 -1.26 -26.76 2.93
N ALA A 446 -1.73 -26.50 4.15
CA ALA A 446 -2.08 -27.55 5.09
C ALA A 446 -3.28 -28.36 4.57
N PRO A 447 -3.19 -29.71 4.52
CA PRO A 447 -4.31 -30.55 4.09
C PRO A 447 -5.49 -30.47 5.05
N ARG A 448 -5.24 -30.09 6.30
CA ARG A 448 -6.26 -29.87 7.33
C ARG A 448 -5.76 -28.85 8.36
N LEU A 449 -6.59 -27.87 8.65
CA LEU A 449 -6.31 -26.84 9.64
C LEU A 449 -6.82 -27.23 11.03
N PRO A 450 -6.21 -26.72 12.12
CA PRO A 450 -6.69 -26.89 13.49
C PRO A 450 -8.01 -26.14 13.74
N ALA A 451 -8.52 -25.40 12.78
CA ALA A 451 -9.79 -24.70 12.83
C ALA A 451 -10.99 -25.63 13.18
N ALA A 452 -10.88 -26.93 12.86
CA ALA A 452 -11.88 -27.92 13.26
C ALA A 452 -12.03 -28.02 14.80
N LEU A 453 -10.92 -27.88 15.55
CA LEU A 453 -10.99 -27.83 17.02
C LEU A 453 -11.69 -26.55 17.50
N VAL A 454 -11.37 -25.43 16.90
CA VAL A 454 -12.03 -24.14 17.22
C VAL A 454 -13.54 -24.25 16.98
N GLN A 455 -13.97 -24.84 15.86
CA GLN A 455 -15.38 -25.03 15.57
C GLN A 455 -16.05 -26.00 16.54
N GLY A 456 -15.37 -27.08 16.94
CA GLY A 456 -15.87 -27.99 17.99
C GLY A 456 -16.03 -27.31 19.36
N GLN A 457 -15.09 -26.42 19.74
CA GLN A 457 -15.20 -25.61 20.95
C GLN A 457 -16.41 -24.66 20.87
N ARG A 458 -16.61 -24.00 19.73
CA ARG A 458 -17.77 -23.11 19.51
C ARG A 458 -19.07 -23.90 19.59
N ASP A 459 -19.13 -25.11 19.07
CA ASP A 459 -20.26 -26.00 19.20
C ASP A 459 -20.52 -26.37 20.68
N PHE A 460 -19.47 -26.67 21.43
CA PHE A 460 -19.53 -27.05 22.83
C PHE A 460 -20.20 -25.96 23.71
N PHE A 461 -19.73 -24.72 23.62
CA PHE A 461 -20.17 -23.66 24.53
C PHE A 461 -21.32 -22.81 23.97
N GLY A 462 -21.58 -22.86 22.66
CA GLY A 462 -22.54 -21.93 22.04
C GLY A 462 -23.48 -22.57 21.04
N SER A 463 -23.46 -23.90 20.89
CA SER A 463 -24.28 -24.63 19.87
C SER A 463 -24.12 -24.02 18.47
N HIS A 464 -22.89 -23.60 18.13
CA HIS A 464 -22.60 -22.93 16.87
C HIS A 464 -22.52 -23.87 15.67
N THR A 465 -22.87 -25.12 15.86
CA THR A 465 -22.96 -26.17 14.85
C THR A 465 -21.64 -26.41 14.10
N TYR A 466 -21.58 -27.43 13.30
CA TYR A 466 -20.45 -27.74 12.42
C TYR A 466 -20.90 -28.54 11.21
N HIS A 467 -20.06 -28.58 10.18
CA HIS A 467 -20.21 -29.47 9.04
C HIS A 467 -19.28 -30.68 9.20
N ARG A 468 -19.73 -31.85 8.80
CA ARG A 468 -18.90 -33.06 8.82
C ARG A 468 -18.15 -33.21 7.50
N VAL A 469 -16.96 -33.82 7.56
CA VAL A 469 -16.16 -34.10 6.34
C VAL A 469 -16.84 -35.13 5.43
N ASP A 470 -17.65 -36.01 5.98
CA ASP A 470 -18.42 -37.04 5.26
C ASP A 470 -19.83 -36.56 4.83
N ASP A 471 -20.28 -35.40 5.33
CA ASP A 471 -21.50 -34.71 4.89
C ASP A 471 -21.28 -33.19 4.95
N PRO A 472 -20.56 -32.59 3.99
CA PRO A 472 -20.22 -31.15 4.02
C PRO A 472 -21.43 -30.22 3.90
N ALA A 473 -22.57 -30.70 3.40
CA ALA A 473 -23.79 -29.92 3.28
C ALA A 473 -24.65 -30.01 4.56
N GLY A 474 -24.49 -31.03 5.37
CA GLY A 474 -25.20 -31.21 6.60
C GLY A 474 -24.73 -30.29 7.72
N VAL A 475 -25.64 -29.82 8.55
CA VAL A 475 -25.36 -29.02 9.76
C VAL A 475 -25.54 -29.88 10.96
N TYR A 476 -24.59 -29.95 11.86
CA TYR A 476 -24.57 -30.84 13.01
C TYR A 476 -24.31 -30.11 14.32
N HIS A 477 -24.86 -30.65 15.41
CA HIS A 477 -24.63 -30.21 16.78
C HIS A 477 -24.55 -31.41 17.72
N VAL A 478 -23.62 -31.40 18.65
CA VAL A 478 -23.55 -32.38 19.73
C VAL A 478 -24.29 -31.85 20.93
N LEU A 479 -25.24 -32.64 21.48
CA LEU A 479 -25.95 -32.30 22.70
C LEU A 479 -25.06 -32.50 23.92
N TRP A 480 -24.08 -31.62 24.10
CA TRP A 480 -22.96 -31.74 25.06
C TRP A 480 -23.39 -31.93 26.51
N ALA A 481 -24.60 -31.41 26.89
CA ALA A 481 -25.14 -31.49 28.23
C ALA A 481 -25.97 -32.76 28.48
N ARG A 482 -26.24 -33.60 27.45
CA ARG A 482 -26.99 -34.83 27.55
C ARG A 482 -26.07 -36.03 27.79
N ASP A 483 -26.56 -37.03 28.52
CA ASP A 483 -25.84 -38.29 28.69
C ASP A 483 -25.60 -38.94 27.31
N GLY A 484 -24.38 -39.45 27.13
CA GLY A 484 -23.95 -40.02 25.87
C GLY A 484 -23.62 -39.00 24.76
N ARG A 485 -23.88 -37.72 24.97
CA ARG A 485 -23.59 -36.61 24.06
C ARG A 485 -23.96 -36.92 22.60
N PRO A 486 -25.24 -37.22 22.31
CA PRO A 486 -25.66 -37.58 20.98
C PRO A 486 -25.47 -36.42 20.00
N GLU A 487 -25.11 -36.75 18.76
CA GLU A 487 -25.07 -35.81 17.65
C GLU A 487 -26.46 -35.71 17.00
N GLU A 488 -26.89 -34.51 16.69
CA GLU A 488 -28.12 -34.25 15.95
C GLU A 488 -27.81 -33.50 14.67
N LYS A 489 -28.51 -33.84 13.58
CA LYS A 489 -28.49 -33.08 12.34
C LYS A 489 -29.55 -32.00 12.44
N TRP A 490 -29.16 -30.75 12.18
CA TRP A 490 -30.04 -29.60 12.14
C TRP A 490 -30.49 -29.36 10.70
N ASP A 491 -31.76 -29.11 10.50
CA ASP A 491 -32.39 -28.83 9.20
C ASP A 491 -32.25 -27.33 8.81
#